data_c9a027b18abb6827f81a0ad847c3af49
#
_entry.id   c9a027b18abb6827f81a0ad847c3af49
#
_cell.length_a   1.000
_cell.length_b   1.000
_cell.length_c   1.000
_cell.angle_alpha   90.00
_cell.angle_beta   90.00
_cell.angle_gamma   90.00
#
_symmetry.space_group_name_H-M   'P 1'
#
loop_
_entity.id
_entity.type
_entity.pdbx_description
1 polymer ?
#
loop_
_entity_poly.entity_id
_entity_poly.type
_entity_poly.pdbx_seq_one_letter_code
_entity_poly.pdbx_strand_id
1 'polypeptide(L)'
;EPFTSLPRFAEDTVHAVDWLAAQPDIDPNRIALLGHSVGAGAVLLAATWRPQIAAVVSLAAFAHPADMMQRWMVEQNLPAAVIGPYILQYVQRTIGYRFDAIAPAHTLPQLCCPVLLMHGEHDTTVPVEDAHRLQVAAASDKVQLHIGPGGHDSMEAFLEQMPQVIGFLNQVNSAPSDLANRIATDSGCGCYASISGRPQ
;
A
#
# COMPACT_ATOMS: atom_id res chain seq x y z
N GLU A 1 -8.55 -12.21 -17.35
CA GLU A 1 -8.23 -12.92 -16.13
C GLU A 1 -9.48 -13.18 -15.30
N PRO A 2 -9.64 -14.36 -14.66
CA PRO A 2 -10.92 -14.76 -14.06
C PRO A 2 -11.26 -14.08 -12.73
N PHE A 3 -10.31 -13.36 -12.07
CA PHE A 3 -10.55 -12.68 -10.79
C PHE A 3 -9.57 -11.53 -10.55
N THR A 4 -10.00 -10.57 -9.74
CA THR A 4 -9.17 -9.47 -9.25
C THR A 4 -8.62 -9.78 -7.86
N SER A 5 -7.41 -9.30 -7.56
CA SER A 5 -6.79 -9.47 -6.24
C SER A 5 -5.77 -8.36 -5.99
N LEU A 6 -5.40 -8.17 -4.72
CA LEU A 6 -4.38 -7.17 -4.36
C LEU A 6 -3.06 -7.37 -5.13
N PRO A 7 -2.49 -8.60 -5.27
CA PRO A 7 -1.29 -8.79 -6.09
C PRO A 7 -1.49 -8.42 -7.57
N ARG A 8 -2.67 -8.67 -8.14
CA ARG A 8 -2.97 -8.30 -9.54
C ARG A 8 -2.99 -6.78 -9.72
N PHE A 9 -3.64 -6.06 -8.81
CA PHE A 9 -3.59 -4.60 -8.83
C PHE A 9 -2.17 -4.06 -8.65
N ALA A 10 -1.33 -4.72 -7.85
CA ALA A 10 0.08 -4.36 -7.72
C ALA A 10 0.87 -4.64 -9.02
N GLU A 11 0.63 -5.77 -9.70
CA GLU A 11 1.21 -6.08 -11.02
C GLU A 11 0.80 -5.03 -12.06
N ASP A 12 -0.49 -4.68 -12.13
CA ASP A 12 -0.99 -3.64 -13.05
C ASP A 12 -0.34 -2.28 -12.74
N THR A 13 -0.19 -1.94 -11.47
CA THR A 13 0.51 -0.73 -11.03
C THR A 13 1.97 -0.73 -11.50
N VAL A 14 2.68 -1.85 -11.36
CA VAL A 14 4.06 -2.01 -11.85
C VAL A 14 4.15 -1.81 -13.35
N HIS A 15 3.23 -2.41 -14.13
CA HIS A 15 3.21 -2.23 -15.58
C HIS A 15 2.96 -0.75 -15.95
N ALA A 16 2.07 -0.06 -15.23
CA ALA A 16 1.84 1.37 -15.45
C ALA A 16 3.08 2.21 -15.13
N VAL A 17 3.79 1.91 -14.04
CA VAL A 17 5.05 2.57 -13.69
C VAL A 17 6.12 2.33 -14.75
N ASP A 18 6.30 1.09 -15.19
CA ASP A 18 7.28 0.73 -16.21
C ASP A 18 6.98 1.43 -17.54
N TRP A 19 5.70 1.53 -17.92
CA TRP A 19 5.27 2.26 -19.09
C TRP A 19 5.53 3.76 -18.98
N LEU A 20 5.20 4.39 -17.83
CA LEU A 20 5.46 5.80 -17.57
C LEU A 20 6.96 6.10 -17.61
N ALA A 21 7.78 5.27 -16.94
CA ALA A 21 9.23 5.44 -16.90
C ALA A 21 9.91 5.36 -18.29
N ALA A 22 9.25 4.73 -19.25
CA ALA A 22 9.73 4.65 -20.64
C ALA A 22 9.35 5.87 -21.50
N GLN A 23 8.53 6.81 -20.99
CA GLN A 23 8.13 7.99 -21.75
C GLN A 23 9.25 9.04 -21.72
N PRO A 24 9.52 9.73 -22.87
CA PRO A 24 10.66 10.64 -22.98
C PRO A 24 10.55 11.90 -22.09
N ASP A 25 9.31 12.29 -21.73
CA ASP A 25 9.04 13.50 -20.97
C ASP A 25 8.82 13.22 -19.47
N ILE A 26 9.02 11.99 -19.02
CA ILE A 26 8.83 11.57 -17.62
C ILE A 26 10.18 11.27 -16.98
N ASP A 27 10.42 11.89 -15.82
CA ASP A 27 11.53 11.51 -14.95
C ASP A 27 11.17 10.24 -14.17
N PRO A 28 11.81 9.09 -14.44
CA PRO A 28 11.46 7.82 -13.79
C PRO A 28 11.70 7.83 -12.27
N ASN A 29 12.52 8.75 -11.76
CA ASN A 29 12.79 8.89 -10.32
C ASN A 29 11.79 9.83 -9.61
N ARG A 30 10.81 10.36 -10.32
CA ARG A 30 9.79 11.28 -9.80
C ARG A 30 8.37 10.74 -9.94
N ILE A 31 8.22 9.43 -10.11
CA ILE A 31 6.92 8.76 -10.15
C ILE A 31 6.47 8.48 -8.72
N ALA A 32 5.32 9.03 -8.35
CA ALA A 32 4.65 8.73 -7.08
C ALA A 32 3.39 7.89 -7.34
N LEU A 33 3.02 7.07 -6.37
CA LEU A 33 1.83 6.22 -6.42
C LEU A 33 0.77 6.74 -5.45
N LEU A 34 -0.49 6.70 -5.88
CA LEU A 34 -1.64 6.96 -5.03
C LEU A 34 -2.66 5.84 -5.20
N GLY A 35 -3.16 5.30 -4.10
CA GLY A 35 -4.18 4.27 -4.11
C GLY A 35 -5.17 4.41 -2.97
N HIS A 36 -6.40 3.90 -3.17
CA HIS A 36 -7.48 3.90 -2.19
C HIS A 36 -7.92 2.46 -1.89
N SER A 37 -8.22 2.16 -0.64
CA SER A 37 -8.76 0.86 -0.19
C SER A 37 -7.86 -0.31 -0.63
N VAL A 38 -8.35 -1.26 -1.44
CA VAL A 38 -7.53 -2.34 -2.01
C VAL A 38 -6.38 -1.77 -2.85
N GLY A 39 -6.62 -0.68 -3.58
CA GLY A 39 -5.58 0.04 -4.34
C GLY A 39 -4.51 0.65 -3.43
N ALA A 40 -4.85 1.07 -2.20
CA ALA A 40 -3.89 1.55 -1.21
C ALA A 40 -2.90 0.46 -0.79
N GLY A 41 -3.40 -0.76 -0.55
CA GLY A 41 -2.53 -1.92 -0.30
C GLY A 41 -1.72 -2.32 -1.53
N ALA A 42 -2.30 -2.19 -2.72
CA ALA A 42 -1.63 -2.55 -3.98
C ALA A 42 -0.45 -1.62 -4.30
N VAL A 43 -0.58 -0.31 -4.10
CA VAL A 43 0.53 0.64 -4.33
C VAL A 43 1.66 0.45 -3.33
N LEU A 44 1.36 0.08 -2.07
CA LEU A 44 2.37 -0.29 -1.08
C LEU A 44 3.14 -1.56 -1.52
N LEU A 45 2.42 -2.59 -1.98
CA LEU A 45 3.03 -3.81 -2.49
C LEU A 45 3.86 -3.54 -3.76
N ALA A 46 3.32 -2.79 -4.73
CA ALA A 46 4.01 -2.42 -5.96
C ALA A 46 5.31 -1.66 -5.69
N ALA A 47 5.33 -0.77 -4.70
CA ALA A 47 6.52 -0.01 -4.32
C ALA A 47 7.63 -0.91 -3.72
N THR A 48 7.31 -2.08 -3.14
CA THR A 48 8.34 -3.07 -2.76
C THR A 48 9.00 -3.71 -3.98
N TRP A 49 8.28 -3.80 -5.12
CA TRP A 49 8.78 -4.37 -6.37
C TRP A 49 9.47 -3.33 -7.28
N ARG A 50 9.28 -2.04 -6.98
CA ARG A 50 9.86 -0.91 -7.74
C ARG A 50 10.47 0.12 -6.79
N PRO A 51 11.70 -0.13 -6.31
CA PRO A 51 12.39 0.76 -5.34
C PRO A 51 12.63 2.19 -5.85
N GLN A 52 12.54 2.43 -7.16
CA GLN A 52 12.66 3.75 -7.79
C GLN A 52 11.42 4.65 -7.58
N ILE A 53 10.33 4.14 -7.03
CA ILE A 53 9.16 4.96 -6.71
C ILE A 53 9.55 6.05 -5.73
N ALA A 54 9.22 7.31 -6.10
CA ALA A 54 9.61 8.50 -5.33
C ALA A 54 8.81 8.65 -4.04
N ALA A 55 7.52 8.31 -4.05
CA ALA A 55 6.64 8.41 -2.89
C ALA A 55 5.38 7.54 -3.05
N VAL A 56 4.73 7.22 -1.93
CA VAL A 56 3.43 6.55 -1.93
C VAL A 56 2.44 7.33 -1.08
N VAL A 57 1.23 7.52 -1.60
CA VAL A 57 0.05 8.01 -0.87
C VAL A 57 -0.95 6.87 -0.78
N SER A 58 -1.22 6.41 0.42
CA SER A 58 -2.05 5.23 0.71
C SER A 58 -3.27 5.66 1.51
N LEU A 59 -4.46 5.54 0.92
CA LEU A 59 -5.71 6.07 1.42
C LEU A 59 -6.62 4.94 1.89
N ALA A 60 -7.05 4.98 3.16
CA ALA A 60 -7.95 4.01 3.76
C ALA A 60 -7.47 2.56 3.56
N ALA A 61 -6.16 2.32 3.73
CA ALA A 61 -5.59 0.98 3.63
C ALA A 61 -5.92 0.13 4.86
N PHE A 62 -6.27 -1.13 4.63
CA PHE A 62 -6.35 -2.13 5.69
C PHE A 62 -4.94 -2.60 6.09
N ALA A 63 -4.78 -3.01 7.34
CA ALA A 63 -3.49 -3.50 7.80
C ALA A 63 -3.17 -4.91 7.28
N HIS A 64 -4.17 -5.81 7.21
CA HIS A 64 -3.96 -7.20 6.81
C HIS A 64 -5.18 -7.79 6.07
N PRO A 65 -4.98 -8.49 4.93
CA PRO A 65 -6.08 -9.04 4.13
C PRO A 65 -6.96 -10.05 4.87
N ALA A 66 -6.37 -10.87 5.76
CA ALA A 66 -7.13 -11.83 6.53
C ALA A 66 -8.14 -11.15 7.48
N ASP A 67 -7.75 -10.03 8.10
CA ASP A 67 -8.63 -9.29 9.01
C ASP A 67 -9.83 -8.71 8.25
N MET A 68 -9.60 -8.16 7.05
CA MET A 68 -10.66 -7.70 6.16
C MET A 68 -11.63 -8.83 5.81
N MET A 69 -11.12 -9.99 5.42
CA MET A 69 -11.96 -11.13 5.08
C MET A 69 -12.72 -11.66 6.30
N GLN A 70 -12.12 -11.67 7.47
CA GLN A 70 -12.80 -12.07 8.70
C GLN A 70 -13.93 -11.11 9.06
N ARG A 71 -13.69 -9.79 8.99
CA ARG A 71 -14.74 -8.76 9.18
C ARG A 71 -15.90 -8.98 8.22
N TRP A 72 -15.59 -9.12 6.93
CA TRP A 72 -16.62 -9.38 5.91
C TRP A 72 -17.43 -10.65 6.21
N MET A 73 -16.77 -11.75 6.61
CA MET A 73 -17.49 -12.98 6.97
C MET A 73 -18.45 -12.77 8.16
N VAL A 74 -18.04 -12.01 9.17
CA VAL A 74 -18.89 -11.67 10.32
C VAL A 74 -20.09 -10.82 9.89
N GLU A 75 -19.90 -9.83 9.05
CA GLU A 75 -20.98 -8.99 8.49
C GLU A 75 -22.00 -9.80 7.68
N GLN A 76 -21.53 -10.83 6.98
CA GLN A 76 -22.39 -11.77 6.25
C GLN A 76 -23.02 -12.86 7.14
N ASN A 77 -22.87 -12.76 8.48
CA ASN A 77 -23.33 -13.76 9.44
C ASN A 77 -22.81 -15.20 9.16
N LEU A 78 -21.62 -15.33 8.57
CA LEU A 78 -20.96 -16.60 8.36
C LEU A 78 -20.23 -17.03 9.64
N PRO A 79 -20.16 -18.35 9.95
CA PRO A 79 -19.45 -18.87 11.12
C PRO A 79 -17.93 -18.79 10.90
N ALA A 80 -17.38 -17.57 10.95
CA ALA A 80 -16.00 -17.25 10.62
C ALA A 80 -14.97 -18.08 11.42
N ALA A 81 -15.29 -18.42 12.67
CA ALA A 81 -14.41 -19.25 13.50
C ALA A 81 -14.26 -20.69 12.94
N VAL A 82 -15.29 -21.21 12.24
CA VAL A 82 -15.29 -22.58 11.73
C VAL A 82 -14.82 -22.65 10.28
N ILE A 83 -15.40 -21.84 9.39
CA ILE A 83 -15.10 -21.90 7.95
C ILE A 83 -13.98 -20.92 7.54
N GLY A 84 -13.69 -19.90 8.36
CA GLY A 84 -12.71 -18.87 8.07
C GLY A 84 -11.34 -19.43 7.67
N PRO A 85 -10.72 -20.34 8.45
CA PRO A 85 -9.42 -20.91 8.11
C PRO A 85 -9.39 -21.57 6.72
N TYR A 86 -10.47 -22.25 6.35
CA TYR A 86 -10.58 -22.91 5.03
C TYR A 86 -10.71 -21.88 3.91
N ILE A 87 -11.54 -20.85 4.09
CA ILE A 87 -11.72 -19.78 3.10
C ILE A 87 -10.41 -19.02 2.91
N LEU A 88 -9.75 -18.62 4.00
CA LEU A 88 -8.47 -17.89 3.93
C LEU A 88 -7.39 -18.73 3.22
N GLN A 89 -7.32 -20.03 3.52
CA GLN A 89 -6.37 -20.91 2.86
C GLN A 89 -6.71 -21.08 1.37
N TYR A 90 -7.99 -21.25 1.03
CA TYR A 90 -8.44 -21.35 -0.35
C TYR A 90 -8.08 -20.10 -1.16
N VAL A 91 -8.36 -18.90 -0.61
CA VAL A 91 -8.05 -17.65 -1.27
C VAL A 91 -6.54 -17.50 -1.49
N GLN A 92 -5.71 -17.77 -0.49
CA GLN A 92 -4.24 -17.70 -0.62
C GLN A 92 -3.72 -18.65 -1.72
N ARG A 93 -4.28 -19.86 -1.82
CA ARG A 93 -3.93 -20.80 -2.90
C ARG A 93 -4.37 -20.28 -4.27
N THR A 94 -5.55 -19.67 -4.34
CA THR A 94 -6.12 -19.16 -5.60
C THR A 94 -5.33 -17.95 -6.12
N ILE A 95 -4.95 -17.01 -5.23
CA ILE A 95 -4.17 -15.83 -5.61
C ILE A 95 -2.67 -16.13 -5.76
N GLY A 96 -2.19 -17.27 -5.27
CA GLY A 96 -0.78 -17.67 -5.35
C GLY A 96 0.14 -16.99 -4.33
N TYR A 97 -0.42 -16.26 -3.35
CA TYR A 97 0.34 -15.52 -2.33
C TYR A 97 -0.18 -15.83 -0.93
N ARG A 98 0.72 -15.87 0.04
CA ARG A 98 0.35 -15.83 1.45
C ARG A 98 -0.08 -14.40 1.81
N PHE A 99 -1.11 -14.26 2.64
CA PHE A 99 -1.57 -12.93 3.07
C PHE A 99 -0.47 -12.14 3.77
N ASP A 100 0.34 -12.78 4.60
CA ASP A 100 1.48 -12.14 5.27
C ASP A 100 2.46 -11.51 4.26
N ALA A 101 2.70 -12.17 3.12
CA ALA A 101 3.64 -11.67 2.10
C ALA A 101 3.14 -10.42 1.36
N ILE A 102 1.83 -10.18 1.36
CA ILE A 102 1.18 -9.07 0.64
C ILE A 102 0.47 -8.08 1.57
N ALA A 103 0.49 -8.33 2.88
CA ALA A 103 -0.17 -7.48 3.87
C ALA A 103 0.50 -6.10 3.95
N PRO A 104 -0.25 -4.98 3.88
CA PRO A 104 0.30 -3.64 4.06
C PRO A 104 1.15 -3.48 5.32
N ALA A 105 0.76 -4.08 6.45
CA ALA A 105 1.55 -4.05 7.69
C ALA A 105 2.93 -4.71 7.55
N HIS A 106 3.12 -5.62 6.59
CA HIS A 106 4.40 -6.30 6.35
C HIS A 106 5.18 -5.73 5.17
N THR A 107 4.50 -5.11 4.20
CA THR A 107 5.15 -4.49 3.03
C THR A 107 5.62 -3.08 3.34
N LEU A 108 4.87 -2.31 4.14
CA LEU A 108 5.19 -0.94 4.49
C LEU A 108 6.57 -0.77 5.16
N PRO A 109 7.03 -1.61 6.11
CA PRO A 109 8.38 -1.52 6.68
C PRO A 109 9.52 -1.72 5.68
N GLN A 110 9.22 -2.33 4.52
CA GLN A 110 10.22 -2.63 3.49
C GLN A 110 10.44 -1.45 2.52
N LEU A 111 9.60 -0.41 2.61
CA LEU A 111 9.65 0.72 1.69
C LEU A 111 10.79 1.67 2.04
N CYS A 112 11.54 2.06 1.01
CA CYS A 112 12.63 3.03 1.12
C CYS A 112 12.16 4.45 0.85
N CYS A 113 11.05 4.64 0.14
CA CYS A 113 10.48 5.95 -0.17
C CYS A 113 9.59 6.49 0.96
N PRO A 114 9.38 7.81 1.01
CA PRO A 114 8.39 8.42 1.89
C PRO A 114 6.97 7.93 1.59
N VAL A 115 6.18 7.74 2.65
CA VAL A 115 4.79 7.30 2.57
C VAL A 115 3.88 8.23 3.36
N LEU A 116 2.78 8.65 2.74
CA LEU A 116 1.67 9.32 3.41
C LEU A 116 0.51 8.33 3.53
N LEU A 117 0.20 7.93 4.77
CA LEU A 117 -1.02 7.20 5.09
C LEU A 117 -2.13 8.20 5.40
N MET A 118 -3.29 8.06 4.77
CA MET A 118 -4.46 8.87 5.05
C MET A 118 -5.65 7.99 5.36
N HIS A 119 -6.48 8.39 6.34
CA HIS A 119 -7.62 7.61 6.76
C HIS A 119 -8.75 8.50 7.26
N GLY A 120 -10.00 8.10 6.97
CA GLY A 120 -11.18 8.76 7.52
C GLY A 120 -11.46 8.30 8.95
N GLU A 121 -11.68 9.24 9.87
CA GLU A 121 -11.97 8.94 11.28
C GLU A 121 -13.27 8.16 11.50
N HIS A 122 -14.21 8.25 10.53
CA HIS A 122 -15.51 7.56 10.56
C HIS A 122 -15.59 6.43 9.52
N ASP A 123 -14.45 5.87 9.11
CA ASP A 123 -14.41 4.75 8.18
C ASP A 123 -14.94 3.47 8.86
N THR A 124 -16.12 3.02 8.40
CA THR A 124 -16.78 1.81 8.91
C THR A 124 -16.42 0.56 8.12
N THR A 125 -15.82 0.71 6.94
CA THR A 125 -15.39 -0.42 6.08
C THR A 125 -14.00 -0.90 6.48
N VAL A 126 -13.07 0.03 6.62
CA VAL A 126 -11.73 -0.21 7.15
C VAL A 126 -11.56 0.63 8.41
N PRO A 127 -11.59 0.04 9.60
CA PRO A 127 -11.48 0.79 10.84
C PRO A 127 -10.19 1.60 10.93
N VAL A 128 -10.27 2.81 11.50
CA VAL A 128 -9.13 3.72 11.65
C VAL A 128 -7.97 3.11 12.44
N GLU A 129 -8.25 2.11 13.25
CA GLU A 129 -7.27 1.29 13.96
C GLU A 129 -6.28 0.61 13.02
N ASP A 130 -6.71 0.26 11.80
CA ASP A 130 -5.82 -0.30 10.79
C ASP A 130 -4.75 0.72 10.36
N ALA A 131 -5.08 2.01 10.25
CA ALA A 131 -4.11 3.07 9.97
C ALA A 131 -3.09 3.22 11.11
N HIS A 132 -3.52 3.16 12.36
CA HIS A 132 -2.62 3.17 13.51
C HIS A 132 -1.72 1.92 13.55
N ARG A 133 -2.25 0.75 13.24
CA ARG A 133 -1.45 -0.50 13.11
C ARG A 133 -0.39 -0.37 12.03
N LEU A 134 -0.72 0.23 10.89
CA LEU A 134 0.24 0.50 9.81
C LEU A 134 1.33 1.46 10.26
N GLN A 135 0.99 2.55 10.94
CA GLN A 135 1.97 3.50 11.48
C GLN A 135 2.94 2.83 12.46
N VAL A 136 2.40 2.01 13.38
CA VAL A 136 3.22 1.26 14.34
C VAL A 136 4.10 0.23 13.63
N ALA A 137 3.57 -0.48 12.64
CA ALA A 137 4.32 -1.49 11.88
C ALA A 137 5.48 -0.86 11.09
N ALA A 138 5.29 0.34 10.55
CA ALA A 138 6.32 1.04 9.77
C ALA A 138 7.57 1.36 10.59
N ALA A 139 7.40 1.73 11.88
CA ALA A 139 8.47 2.10 12.81
C ALA A 139 9.52 3.05 12.20
N SER A 140 9.10 3.97 11.31
CA SER A 140 9.95 4.81 10.48
C SER A 140 9.43 6.25 10.42
N ASP A 141 10.34 7.21 10.48
CA ASP A 141 10.08 8.64 10.28
C ASP A 141 9.69 9.01 8.84
N LYS A 142 9.90 8.09 7.90
CA LYS A 142 9.47 8.24 6.49
C LYS A 142 7.96 8.06 6.30
N VAL A 143 7.25 7.52 7.29
CA VAL A 143 5.81 7.28 7.22
C VAL A 143 5.07 8.32 8.04
N GLN A 144 4.28 9.13 7.34
CA GLN A 144 3.40 10.14 7.94
C GLN A 144 1.97 9.57 7.97
N LEU A 145 1.25 9.75 9.08
CA LEU A 145 -0.16 9.40 9.19
C LEU A 145 -0.98 10.67 9.32
N HIS A 146 -2.01 10.79 8.49
CA HIS A 146 -3.03 11.83 8.56
C HIS A 146 -4.41 11.20 8.72
N ILE A 147 -5.06 11.47 9.85
CA ILE A 147 -6.46 11.12 10.09
C ILE A 147 -7.28 12.38 9.85
N GLY A 148 -8.25 12.26 8.96
CA GLY A 148 -9.13 13.38 8.60
C GLY A 148 -10.62 13.03 8.72
N PRO A 149 -11.50 14.01 8.52
CA PRO A 149 -12.93 13.77 8.53
C PRO A 149 -13.35 12.81 7.41
N GLY A 150 -14.50 12.16 7.57
CA GLY A 150 -15.13 11.32 6.55
C GLY A 150 -15.04 9.83 6.80
N GLY A 151 -15.75 9.07 5.99
CA GLY A 151 -15.78 7.62 5.96
C GLY A 151 -15.00 7.06 4.77
N HIS A 152 -15.19 5.77 4.49
CA HIS A 152 -14.41 5.03 3.47
C HIS A 152 -14.49 5.64 2.07
N ASP A 153 -15.69 5.99 1.63
CA ASP A 153 -15.97 6.48 0.26
C ASP A 153 -16.33 7.99 0.23
N SER A 154 -15.94 8.75 1.26
CA SER A 154 -16.25 10.17 1.36
C SER A 154 -15.33 10.99 0.44
N MET A 155 -15.65 11.00 -0.86
CA MET A 155 -14.86 11.72 -1.89
C MET A 155 -14.72 13.21 -1.58
N GLU A 156 -15.76 13.87 -1.08
CA GLU A 156 -15.73 15.30 -0.72
C GLU A 156 -14.72 15.57 0.40
N ALA A 157 -14.80 14.81 1.49
CA ALA A 157 -13.83 14.91 2.59
C ALA A 157 -12.41 14.62 2.14
N PHE A 158 -12.25 13.73 1.16
CA PHE A 158 -10.97 13.41 0.55
C PHE A 158 -10.41 14.59 -0.26
N LEU A 159 -11.24 15.23 -1.08
CA LEU A 159 -10.84 16.42 -1.86
C LEU A 159 -10.43 17.59 -0.95
N GLU A 160 -11.08 17.76 0.20
CA GLU A 160 -10.70 18.77 1.19
C GLU A 160 -9.30 18.52 1.78
N GLN A 161 -8.85 17.27 1.80
CA GLN A 161 -7.52 16.86 2.30
C GLN A 161 -6.45 16.86 1.19
N MET A 162 -6.79 17.18 -0.05
CA MET A 162 -5.83 17.21 -1.17
C MET A 162 -4.64 18.16 -0.95
N PRO A 163 -4.78 19.31 -0.24
CA PRO A 163 -3.62 20.14 0.11
C PRO A 163 -2.52 19.40 0.89
N GLN A 164 -2.88 18.41 1.75
CA GLN A 164 -1.91 17.58 2.48
C GLN A 164 -1.14 16.68 1.52
N VAL A 165 -1.84 16.08 0.55
CA VAL A 165 -1.22 15.24 -0.50
C VAL A 165 -0.25 16.07 -1.33
N ILE A 166 -0.69 17.24 -1.81
CA ILE A 166 0.15 18.14 -2.60
C ILE A 166 1.35 18.63 -1.79
N GLY A 167 1.14 19.01 -0.53
CA GLY A 167 2.20 19.43 0.39
C GLY A 167 3.26 18.36 0.58
N PHE A 168 2.82 17.10 0.82
CA PHE A 168 3.70 15.95 0.96
C PHE A 168 4.51 15.68 -0.33
N LEU A 169 3.86 15.65 -1.48
CA LEU A 169 4.54 15.43 -2.77
C LEU A 169 5.53 16.54 -3.10
N ASN A 170 5.21 17.80 -2.78
CA ASN A 170 6.13 18.93 -2.96
C ASN A 170 7.36 18.83 -2.05
N GLN A 171 7.20 18.38 -0.80
CA GLN A 171 8.31 18.13 0.11
C GLN A 171 9.26 17.05 -0.44
N VAL A 172 8.70 15.94 -0.93
CA VAL A 172 9.49 14.86 -1.55
C VAL A 172 10.26 15.37 -2.77
N ASN A 173 9.60 16.14 -3.64
CA ASN A 173 10.21 16.68 -4.86
C ASN A 173 11.26 17.77 -4.59
N SER A 174 11.18 18.46 -3.45
CA SER A 174 12.09 19.53 -3.07
C SER A 174 13.31 19.05 -2.28
N ALA A 175 13.27 17.78 -1.83
CA ALA A 175 14.41 17.18 -1.13
C ALA A 175 15.61 17.09 -2.09
N PRO A 176 16.82 17.52 -1.68
CA PRO A 176 18.02 17.40 -2.50
C PRO A 176 18.24 15.94 -2.95
N SER A 177 18.73 15.75 -4.19
CA SER A 177 19.05 14.43 -4.77
C SER A 177 20.03 13.61 -3.92
N ASP A 178 20.77 14.23 -3.01
CA ASP A 178 21.61 13.55 -2.02
C ASP A 178 20.81 12.69 -1.03
N LEU A 179 19.54 12.99 -0.79
CA LEU A 179 18.69 12.18 0.07
C LEU A 179 18.34 10.84 -0.62
N ALA A 180 18.10 10.86 -1.93
CA ALA A 180 17.89 9.64 -2.72
C ALA A 180 19.15 8.75 -2.73
N ASN A 181 20.35 9.34 -2.81
CA ASN A 181 21.62 8.62 -2.73
C ASN A 181 21.94 8.10 -1.30
N ARG A 182 21.57 8.86 -0.27
CA ARG A 182 21.73 8.42 1.13
C ARG A 182 20.78 7.27 1.48
N ILE A 183 19.58 7.23 0.90
CA ILE A 183 18.63 6.13 1.05
C ILE A 183 19.16 4.84 0.40
N ALA A 184 19.88 4.94 -0.73
CA ALA A 184 20.48 3.80 -1.42
C ALA A 184 21.75 3.26 -0.72
N THR A 185 22.43 4.07 0.11
CA THR A 185 23.69 3.69 0.79
C THR A 185 23.52 3.36 2.27
N ASP A 186 22.38 3.71 2.88
CA ASP A 186 22.13 3.36 4.28
C ASP A 186 21.66 1.91 4.36
N SER A 187 22.56 1.05 4.82
CA SER A 187 22.54 -0.43 4.82
C SER A 187 21.39 -1.08 5.63
N GLY A 188 20.29 -0.39 5.85
CA GLY A 188 19.12 -0.86 6.56
C GLY A 188 17.88 -1.12 5.67
N CYS A 189 17.90 -0.69 4.42
CA CYS A 189 16.83 -0.99 3.48
C CYS A 189 17.04 -2.37 2.90
N GLY A 190 16.32 -3.37 3.42
CA GLY A 190 16.37 -4.75 2.95
C GLY A 190 15.79 -4.86 1.54
N CYS A 191 16.51 -4.34 0.54
CA CYS A 191 16.19 -4.57 -0.86
C CYS A 191 16.27 -6.07 -1.12
N TYR A 192 15.13 -6.72 -1.19
CA TYR A 192 15.01 -8.09 -1.68
C TYR A 192 15.51 -8.13 -3.13
N ALA A 193 16.77 -8.55 -3.29
CA ALA A 193 17.28 -9.00 -4.57
C ALA A 193 16.46 -10.23 -4.99
N SER A 194 15.79 -10.10 -6.14
CA SER A 194 15.20 -11.16 -6.96
C SER A 194 14.32 -12.18 -6.22
N ILE A 195 13.02 -11.93 -6.20
CA ILE A 195 12.06 -13.05 -6.18
C ILE A 195 11.93 -13.58 -7.62
N SER A 196 12.91 -14.37 -8.04
CA SER A 196 12.79 -15.33 -9.14
C SER A 196 12.12 -16.58 -8.55
N GLY A 197 10.82 -16.53 -8.35
CA GLY A 197 10.03 -17.64 -7.85
C GLY A 197 8.60 -17.52 -8.34
N ARG A 198 8.38 -17.68 -9.67
CA ARG A 198 7.07 -18.13 -10.13
C ARG A 198 7.02 -19.63 -9.81
N PRO A 199 6.02 -20.12 -9.05
CA PRO A 199 5.67 -21.54 -9.11
C PRO A 199 5.11 -21.79 -10.51
N GLN A 200 5.66 -22.85 -11.17
CA GLN A 200 5.17 -23.42 -12.42
C GLN A 200 3.80 -24.03 -12.19
#